data_639d2161f05e63428317cbf5b25bc93b
#
_entry.id   639d2161f05e63428317cbf5b25bc93b
#
_cell.length_a   1.000
_cell.length_b   1.000
_cell.length_c   1.000
_cell.angle_alpha   90.00
_cell.angle_beta   90.00
_cell.angle_gamma   90.00
#
_symmetry.space_group_name_H-M   'P 1'
#
loop_
_entity.id
_entity.type
_entity.pdbx_description
1 polymer ?
#
loop_
_entity_poly.entity_id
_entity_poly.type
_entity_poly.pdbx_seq_one_letter_code
_entity_poly.pdbx_strand_id
1 'polypeptide(L)'
;RLNNPHDRFFKEVLGDVANTQAFLETYLPPDVLQTIDVGTIQAEKDSFIEQDLKEFYADLLFRANIRNREAYVYILLEHKSYSDDNVGVQLLRYMSAIWDKEIKKQKNRRLPLILPIVLYQGKEKWGVSTQFADRIEGVETMEGALKKAIPHFEYYLYDFSSNSGEEIKGPDDLRLYLETIRMASIK
;
A
#
# COMPACT_ATOMS: atom_id res chain seq x y z
N ARG A 1 -9.56 -8.72 -15.06
CA ARG A 1 -8.70 -9.67 -15.79
C ARG A 1 -7.27 -9.56 -15.26
N LEU A 2 -6.88 -10.46 -14.36
CA LEU A 2 -5.50 -10.64 -13.86
C LEU A 2 -4.57 -11.15 -14.99
N ASN A 3 -4.49 -10.46 -16.09
CA ASN A 3 -3.66 -10.83 -17.23
C ASN A 3 -2.57 -9.79 -17.54
N ASN A 4 -2.34 -8.85 -16.62
CA ASN A 4 -1.21 -7.96 -16.75
C ASN A 4 0.05 -8.69 -16.23
N PRO A 5 1.08 -8.90 -17.05
CA PRO A 5 2.34 -9.52 -16.62
C PRO A 5 2.98 -8.80 -15.42
N HIS A 6 2.77 -7.49 -15.30
CA HIS A 6 3.28 -6.68 -14.18
C HIS A 6 2.63 -7.06 -12.85
N ASP A 7 1.30 -7.21 -12.83
CA ASP A 7 0.54 -7.61 -11.62
C ASP A 7 0.97 -8.99 -11.15
N ARG A 8 1.15 -9.91 -12.08
CA ARG A 8 1.62 -11.27 -11.79
C ARG A 8 3.02 -11.25 -11.21
N PHE A 9 3.94 -10.52 -11.83
CA PHE A 9 5.32 -10.40 -11.38
C PHE A 9 5.42 -9.74 -10.00
N PHE A 10 4.64 -8.67 -9.76
CA PHE A 10 4.51 -8.04 -8.46
C PHE A 10 4.08 -9.04 -7.38
N LYS A 11 3.00 -9.78 -7.64
CA LYS A 11 2.48 -10.77 -6.70
C LYS A 11 3.45 -11.93 -6.46
N GLU A 12 4.18 -12.34 -7.46
CA GLU A 12 5.18 -13.40 -7.37
C GLU A 12 6.38 -12.97 -6.51
N VAL A 13 6.89 -11.77 -6.71
CA VAL A 13 8.09 -11.29 -6.00
C VAL A 13 7.76 -10.74 -4.62
N LEU A 14 6.85 -9.77 -4.50
CA LEU A 14 6.48 -9.18 -3.20
C LEU A 14 5.41 -9.98 -2.44
N GLY A 15 4.83 -11.01 -3.04
CA GLY A 15 4.06 -12.02 -2.31
C GLY A 15 4.93 -12.95 -1.47
N ASP A 16 6.22 -13.05 -1.79
CA ASP A 16 7.20 -13.71 -0.95
C ASP A 16 7.50 -12.89 0.30
N VAL A 17 7.40 -13.52 1.47
CA VAL A 17 7.54 -12.86 2.76
C VAL A 17 8.94 -12.27 2.95
N ALA A 18 9.98 -12.98 2.54
CA ALA A 18 11.36 -12.50 2.70
C ALA A 18 11.62 -11.24 1.85
N ASN A 19 11.10 -11.20 0.64
CA ASN A 19 11.21 -10.02 -0.23
C ASN A 19 10.45 -8.82 0.35
N THR A 20 9.26 -9.04 0.90
CA THR A 20 8.49 -7.99 1.55
C THR A 20 9.17 -7.50 2.82
N GLN A 21 9.74 -8.38 3.64
CA GLN A 21 10.55 -7.98 4.79
C GLN A 21 11.71 -7.07 4.35
N ALA A 22 12.50 -7.49 3.37
CA ALA A 22 13.61 -6.71 2.84
C ALA A 22 13.14 -5.35 2.29
N PHE A 23 11.99 -5.29 1.62
CA PHE A 23 11.39 -4.06 1.14
C PHE A 23 11.04 -3.11 2.29
N LEU A 24 10.35 -3.59 3.31
CA LEU A 24 9.95 -2.77 4.46
C LEU A 24 11.16 -2.26 5.24
N GLU A 25 12.17 -3.11 5.46
CA GLU A 25 13.42 -2.74 6.13
C GLU A 25 14.21 -1.67 5.36
N THR A 26 14.13 -1.70 4.03
CA THR A 26 14.87 -0.77 3.17
C THR A 26 14.17 0.59 3.04
N TYR A 27 12.85 0.59 2.95
CA TYR A 27 12.08 1.75 2.49
C TYR A 27 11.22 2.42 3.55
N LEU A 28 10.79 1.71 4.59
CA LEU A 28 9.98 2.37 5.63
C LEU A 28 10.79 3.42 6.39
N PRO A 29 10.16 4.54 6.76
CA PRO A 29 10.77 5.50 7.67
C PRO A 29 11.24 4.83 8.97
N PRO A 30 12.42 5.18 9.51
CA PRO A 30 12.98 4.51 10.69
C PRO A 30 12.06 4.50 11.92
N ASP A 31 11.30 5.55 12.14
CA ASP A 31 10.33 5.68 13.24
C ASP A 31 9.15 4.71 13.09
N VAL A 32 8.72 4.43 11.86
CA VAL A 32 7.70 3.43 11.55
C VAL A 32 8.30 2.02 11.67
N LEU A 33 9.47 1.79 11.08
CA LEU A 33 10.14 0.49 11.08
C LEU A 33 10.40 -0.02 12.50
N GLN A 34 10.79 0.86 13.43
CA GLN A 34 10.99 0.52 14.84
C GLN A 34 9.72 0.03 15.56
N THR A 35 8.55 0.29 15.01
CA THR A 35 7.26 -0.14 15.60
C THR A 35 6.77 -1.47 15.07
N ILE A 36 7.32 -1.95 13.95
CA ILE A 36 6.91 -3.18 13.26
C ILE A 36 7.91 -4.29 13.61
N ASP A 37 7.41 -5.42 14.10
CA ASP A 37 8.19 -6.65 14.16
C ASP A 37 8.16 -7.33 12.79
N VAL A 38 9.14 -7.01 11.95
CA VAL A 38 9.24 -7.48 10.57
C VAL A 38 9.33 -9.00 10.50
N GLY A 39 9.91 -9.66 11.52
CA GLY A 39 9.98 -11.11 11.61
C GLY A 39 8.62 -11.80 11.79
N THR A 40 7.58 -11.06 12.15
CA THR A 40 6.21 -11.61 12.33
C THR A 40 5.35 -11.53 11.07
N ILE A 41 5.87 -10.99 9.98
CA ILE A 41 5.10 -10.81 8.73
C ILE A 41 4.68 -12.15 8.16
N GLN A 42 3.39 -12.26 7.85
CA GLN A 42 2.77 -13.43 7.23
C GLN A 42 1.84 -12.97 6.11
N ALA A 43 1.96 -13.59 4.94
CA ALA A 43 1.04 -13.30 3.83
C ALA A 43 -0.38 -13.79 4.17
N GLU A 44 -1.35 -12.90 4.01
CA GLU A 44 -2.76 -13.28 4.08
C GLU A 44 -3.21 -13.86 2.74
N LYS A 45 -3.87 -15.01 2.81
CA LYS A 45 -4.39 -15.66 1.61
C LYS A 45 -5.55 -14.86 1.03
N ASP A 46 -5.69 -14.89 -0.28
CA ASP A 46 -6.63 -14.16 -1.16
C ASP A 46 -8.12 -14.10 -0.77
N SER A 47 -8.52 -14.71 0.33
CA SER A 47 -9.93 -14.76 0.76
C SER A 47 -10.44 -13.47 1.40
N PHE A 48 -9.60 -12.42 1.48
CA PHE A 48 -9.94 -11.19 2.20
C PHE A 48 -10.69 -10.16 1.36
N ILE A 49 -10.51 -10.16 0.06
CA ILE A 49 -11.05 -9.14 -0.81
C ILE A 49 -12.26 -9.70 -1.54
N GLU A 50 -13.35 -8.96 -1.55
CA GLU A 50 -14.55 -9.31 -2.32
C GLU A 50 -14.16 -9.55 -3.78
N GLN A 51 -14.78 -10.53 -4.39
CA GLN A 51 -14.43 -11.00 -5.74
C GLN A 51 -14.47 -9.86 -6.78
N ASP A 52 -15.36 -8.89 -6.58
CA ASP A 52 -15.52 -7.72 -7.43
C ASP A 52 -14.34 -6.72 -7.36
N LEU A 53 -13.58 -6.73 -6.25
CA LEU A 53 -12.41 -5.86 -6.08
C LEU A 53 -11.12 -6.53 -6.59
N LYS A 54 -11.05 -7.87 -6.61
CA LYS A 54 -9.89 -8.63 -7.10
C LYS A 54 -9.63 -8.46 -8.61
N GLU A 55 -10.65 -8.09 -9.37
CA GLU A 55 -10.52 -7.99 -10.83
C GLU A 55 -9.79 -6.74 -11.32
N PHE A 56 -9.62 -5.74 -10.47
CA PHE A 56 -9.14 -4.42 -10.90
C PHE A 56 -7.73 -4.05 -10.43
N TYR A 57 -7.17 -4.71 -9.40
CA TYR A 57 -5.96 -4.21 -8.76
C TYR A 57 -4.99 -5.33 -8.36
N ALA A 58 -3.69 -5.07 -8.53
CA ALA A 58 -2.64 -5.87 -7.93
C ALA A 58 -2.40 -5.37 -6.50
N ASP A 59 -2.71 -6.21 -5.53
CA ASP A 59 -2.57 -5.90 -4.12
C ASP A 59 -2.10 -7.10 -3.31
N LEU A 60 -1.45 -6.80 -2.19
CA LEU A 60 -0.95 -7.77 -1.23
C LEU A 60 -1.34 -7.35 0.18
N LEU A 61 -1.76 -8.32 0.98
CA LEU A 61 -2.09 -8.13 2.38
C LEU A 61 -1.22 -9.02 3.24
N PHE A 62 -0.60 -8.43 4.25
CA PHE A 62 0.21 -9.13 5.23
C PHE A 62 -0.31 -8.84 6.63
N ARG A 63 -0.28 -9.86 7.48
CA ARG A 63 -0.43 -9.71 8.92
C ARG A 63 0.95 -9.45 9.53
N ALA A 64 1.03 -8.56 10.50
CA ALA A 64 2.26 -8.25 11.22
C ALA A 64 1.96 -7.82 12.66
N ASN A 65 2.93 -7.88 13.55
CA ASN A 65 2.84 -7.25 14.86
C ASN A 65 3.40 -5.83 14.79
N ILE A 66 2.57 -4.86 15.17
CA ILE A 66 2.96 -3.47 15.32
C ILE A 66 2.72 -3.07 16.79
N ARG A 67 3.78 -2.65 17.49
CA ARG A 67 3.74 -2.36 18.93
C ARG A 67 3.12 -3.51 19.75
N ASN A 68 3.54 -4.74 19.46
CA ASN A 68 3.06 -5.97 20.09
C ASN A 68 1.54 -6.21 19.92
N ARG A 69 0.93 -5.69 18.88
CA ARG A 69 -0.48 -5.92 18.53
C ARG A 69 -0.58 -6.38 17.10
N GLU A 70 -1.52 -7.29 16.85
CA GLU A 70 -1.84 -7.71 15.49
C GLU A 70 -2.32 -6.52 14.67
N ALA A 71 -1.74 -6.38 13.50
CA ALA A 71 -1.98 -5.32 12.54
C ALA A 71 -1.83 -5.86 11.11
N TYR A 72 -2.11 -5.03 10.14
CA TYR A 72 -1.98 -5.38 8.72
C TYR A 72 -1.06 -4.39 7.98
N VAL A 73 -0.30 -4.91 7.03
CA VAL A 73 0.39 -4.15 5.99
C VAL A 73 -0.31 -4.43 4.67
N TYR A 74 -0.85 -3.39 4.04
CA TYR A 74 -1.53 -3.48 2.77
C TYR A 74 -0.70 -2.78 1.69
N ILE A 75 -0.30 -3.51 0.65
CA ILE A 75 0.53 -3.00 -0.44
C ILE A 75 -0.26 -3.04 -1.74
N LEU A 76 -0.48 -1.87 -2.32
CA LEU A 76 -1.13 -1.67 -3.61
C LEU A 76 -0.08 -1.36 -4.68
N LEU A 77 -0.09 -2.08 -5.80
CA LEU A 77 0.64 -1.71 -7.00
C LEU A 77 -0.24 -0.82 -7.90
N GLU A 78 0.18 0.41 -8.12
CA GLU A 78 -0.42 1.31 -9.10
C GLU A 78 0.51 1.46 -10.31
N HIS A 79 0.03 1.02 -11.46
CA HIS A 79 0.83 0.96 -12.71
C HIS A 79 0.26 1.80 -13.85
N LYS A 80 -0.68 2.70 -13.58
CA LYS A 80 -1.16 3.66 -14.57
C LYS A 80 -0.04 4.61 -15.00
N SER A 81 -0.07 5.03 -16.25
CA SER A 81 0.93 5.95 -16.78
C SER A 81 0.98 7.30 -16.06
N TYR A 82 -0.08 7.64 -15.35
CA TYR A 82 -0.28 8.86 -14.58
C TYR A 82 -0.78 8.54 -13.16
N SER A 83 -0.58 9.47 -12.24
CA SER A 83 -1.09 9.36 -10.87
C SER A 83 -2.61 9.27 -10.86
N ASP A 84 -3.16 8.33 -10.07
CA ASP A 84 -4.60 8.21 -9.89
C ASP A 84 -5.06 8.98 -8.65
N ASP A 85 -5.81 10.04 -8.88
CA ASP A 85 -6.40 10.86 -7.81
C ASP A 85 -7.31 10.06 -6.87
N ASN A 86 -7.81 8.91 -7.30
CA ASN A 86 -8.71 8.08 -6.52
C ASN A 86 -8.01 6.99 -5.68
N VAL A 87 -6.70 6.92 -5.72
CA VAL A 87 -5.94 5.91 -4.96
C VAL A 87 -6.26 5.94 -3.46
N GLY A 88 -6.40 7.13 -2.88
CA GLY A 88 -6.79 7.28 -1.47
C GLY A 88 -8.19 6.70 -1.17
N VAL A 89 -9.15 6.93 -2.05
CA VAL A 89 -10.51 6.37 -1.93
C VAL A 89 -10.47 4.85 -2.07
N GLN A 90 -9.68 4.34 -2.98
CA GLN A 90 -9.46 2.91 -3.16
C GLN A 90 -8.87 2.27 -1.90
N LEU A 91 -7.82 2.86 -1.33
CA LEU A 91 -7.23 2.39 -0.07
C LEU A 91 -8.24 2.38 1.07
N LEU A 92 -9.06 3.43 1.21
CA LEU A 92 -10.10 3.50 2.24
C LEU A 92 -11.13 2.37 2.10
N ARG A 93 -11.54 2.06 0.88
CA ARG A 93 -12.47 0.93 0.60
C ARG A 93 -11.86 -0.40 1.04
N TYR A 94 -10.59 -0.65 0.73
CA TYR A 94 -9.90 -1.87 1.15
C TYR A 94 -9.71 -1.96 2.65
N MET A 95 -9.29 -0.87 3.30
CA MET A 95 -9.16 -0.84 4.76
C MET A 95 -10.50 -1.11 5.43
N SER A 96 -11.58 -0.54 4.93
CA SER A 96 -12.94 -0.80 5.43
C SER A 96 -13.34 -2.26 5.26
N ALA A 97 -13.04 -2.88 4.13
CA ALA A 97 -13.33 -4.30 3.89
C ALA A 97 -12.54 -5.24 4.84
N ILE A 98 -11.27 -4.91 5.12
CA ILE A 98 -10.46 -5.63 6.11
C ILE A 98 -11.10 -5.52 7.50
N TRP A 99 -11.46 -4.31 7.92
CA TRP A 99 -12.10 -4.08 9.23
C TRP A 99 -13.46 -4.76 9.34
N ASP A 100 -14.30 -4.74 8.31
CA ASP A 100 -15.60 -5.45 8.30
C ASP A 100 -15.42 -6.94 8.53
N LYS A 101 -14.39 -7.53 7.96
CA LYS A 101 -14.09 -8.95 8.16
C LYS A 101 -13.61 -9.23 9.58
N GLU A 102 -12.76 -8.36 10.13
CA GLU A 102 -12.32 -8.49 11.52
C GLU A 102 -13.48 -8.34 12.52
N ILE A 103 -14.42 -7.44 12.29
CA ILE A 103 -15.63 -7.28 13.08
C ILE A 103 -16.49 -8.54 13.03
N LYS A 104 -16.64 -9.15 11.86
CA LYS A 104 -17.39 -10.41 11.69
C LYS A 104 -16.74 -11.59 12.41
N LYS A 105 -15.41 -11.63 12.46
CA LYS A 105 -14.68 -12.69 13.18
C LYS A 105 -14.78 -12.54 14.69
N GLN A 106 -14.65 -11.34 15.22
CA GLN A 106 -14.62 -11.07 16.66
C GLN A 106 -15.45 -9.83 16.98
N LYS A 107 -16.69 -10.04 17.42
CA LYS A 107 -17.53 -8.97 17.95
C LYS A 107 -16.84 -8.31 19.14
N ASN A 108 -16.84 -6.96 19.19
CA ASN A 108 -16.28 -6.13 20.27
C ASN A 108 -14.74 -6.01 20.32
N ARG A 109 -14.00 -6.47 19.32
CA ARG A 109 -12.56 -6.19 19.22
C ARG A 109 -12.35 -4.78 18.66
N ARG A 110 -11.33 -4.09 19.17
CA ARG A 110 -10.84 -2.85 18.52
C ARG A 110 -10.30 -3.19 17.14
N LEU A 111 -10.52 -2.30 16.18
CA LEU A 111 -10.02 -2.45 14.82
C LEU A 111 -8.47 -2.49 14.81
N PRO A 112 -7.87 -3.44 14.06
CA PRO A 112 -6.42 -3.48 13.91
C PRO A 112 -5.92 -2.27 13.13
N LEU A 113 -4.68 -1.85 13.39
CA LEU A 113 -3.99 -0.91 12.55
C LEU A 113 -3.80 -1.51 11.15
N ILE A 114 -3.98 -0.71 10.12
CA ILE A 114 -3.61 -1.06 8.75
C ILE A 114 -2.61 -0.02 8.26
N LEU A 115 -1.44 -0.47 7.81
CA LEU A 115 -0.41 0.36 7.21
C LEU A 115 -0.58 0.33 5.69
N PRO A 116 -1.12 1.39 5.06
CA PRO A 116 -1.33 1.42 3.62
C PRO A 116 -0.05 1.87 2.90
N ILE A 117 0.39 1.07 1.94
CA ILE A 117 1.56 1.34 1.10
C ILE A 117 1.13 1.32 -0.37
N VAL A 118 1.60 2.28 -1.14
CA VAL A 118 1.43 2.33 -2.60
C VAL A 118 2.80 2.24 -3.26
N LEU A 119 2.97 1.25 -4.12
CA LEU A 119 4.08 1.18 -5.06
C LEU A 119 3.59 1.72 -6.40
N TYR A 120 4.15 2.82 -6.83
CA TYR A 120 3.79 3.41 -8.10
C TYR A 120 4.81 3.09 -9.19
N GLN A 121 4.31 2.60 -10.30
CA GLN A 121 5.08 2.22 -11.48
C GLN A 121 4.48 2.89 -12.71
N GLY A 122 4.54 4.19 -12.76
CA GLY A 122 4.07 4.96 -13.91
C GLY A 122 5.21 5.49 -14.79
N LYS A 123 4.84 6.25 -15.79
CA LYS A 123 5.80 6.97 -16.63
C LYS A 123 6.15 8.31 -16.00
N GLU A 124 5.16 9.07 -15.62
CA GLU A 124 5.32 10.37 -14.97
C GLU A 124 5.54 10.21 -13.47
N LYS A 125 6.27 11.16 -12.87
CA LYS A 125 6.41 11.23 -11.42
C LYS A 125 5.04 11.35 -10.75
N TRP A 126 4.89 10.73 -9.57
CA TRP A 126 3.67 10.84 -8.78
C TRP A 126 3.37 12.30 -8.42
N GLY A 127 2.16 12.77 -8.68
CA GLY A 127 1.75 14.16 -8.51
C GLY A 127 0.54 14.38 -7.58
N VAL A 128 0.09 13.32 -6.89
CA VAL A 128 -1.09 13.38 -6.00
C VAL A 128 -0.64 13.39 -4.54
N SER A 129 -1.33 14.14 -3.67
CA SER A 129 -1.08 14.12 -2.23
C SER A 129 -1.26 12.72 -1.65
N THR A 130 -0.38 12.33 -0.73
CA THR A 130 -0.49 11.09 0.06
C THR A 130 -1.47 11.21 1.22
N GLN A 131 -1.92 12.42 1.55
CA GLN A 131 -2.91 12.67 2.60
C GLN A 131 -4.32 12.55 2.02
N PHE A 132 -5.11 11.64 2.57
CA PHE A 132 -6.49 11.42 2.11
C PHE A 132 -7.36 12.68 2.20
N ALA A 133 -7.19 13.45 3.27
CA ALA A 133 -7.98 14.67 3.53
C ALA A 133 -7.89 15.68 2.38
N ASP A 134 -6.75 15.73 1.66
CA ASP A 134 -6.56 16.67 0.55
C ASP A 134 -7.47 16.35 -0.67
N ARG A 135 -8.15 15.18 -0.67
CA ARG A 135 -9.17 14.84 -1.68
C ARG A 135 -10.56 15.39 -1.36
N ILE A 136 -10.75 15.94 -0.17
CA ILE A 136 -12.03 16.52 0.26
C ILE A 136 -12.10 17.96 -0.21
N GLU A 137 -13.09 18.27 -1.02
CA GLU A 137 -13.31 19.63 -1.54
C GLU A 137 -13.46 20.62 -0.38
N GLY A 138 -12.70 21.70 -0.43
CA GLY A 138 -12.73 22.77 0.57
C GLY A 138 -11.98 22.45 1.87
N VAL A 139 -11.22 21.35 1.95
CA VAL A 139 -10.47 20.96 3.17
C VAL A 139 -9.50 22.06 3.62
N GLU A 140 -8.92 22.80 2.69
CA GLU A 140 -7.99 23.89 2.94
C GLU A 140 -8.61 25.05 3.71
N THR A 141 -9.93 25.22 3.62
CA THR A 141 -10.70 26.26 4.32
C THR A 141 -11.40 25.76 5.57
N MET A 142 -11.38 24.44 5.82
CA MET A 142 -12.03 23.84 6.98
C MET A 142 -11.24 24.10 8.26
N GLU A 143 -11.94 24.54 9.30
CA GLU A 143 -11.37 24.79 10.63
C GLU A 143 -12.13 24.05 11.73
N GLY A 144 -11.49 23.96 12.91
CA GLY A 144 -12.11 23.51 14.16
C GLY A 144 -12.77 22.13 14.08
N ALA A 145 -14.04 22.07 14.46
CA ALA A 145 -14.81 20.84 14.58
C ALA A 145 -15.09 20.17 13.21
N LEU A 146 -15.26 20.96 12.15
CA LEU A 146 -15.55 20.44 10.82
C LEU A 146 -14.37 19.64 10.27
N LYS A 147 -13.14 20.11 10.47
CA LYS A 147 -11.93 19.40 10.04
C LYS A 147 -11.77 18.04 10.75
N LYS A 148 -12.28 17.90 11.97
CA LYS A 148 -12.27 16.64 12.73
C LYS A 148 -13.29 15.62 12.23
N ALA A 149 -14.28 16.03 11.46
CA ALA A 149 -15.35 15.16 10.96
C ALA A 149 -14.99 14.38 9.70
N ILE A 150 -13.90 14.72 9.02
CA ILE A 150 -13.47 14.07 7.80
C ILE A 150 -12.47 12.95 8.10
N PRO A 151 -12.39 11.89 7.24
CA PRO A 151 -11.37 10.85 7.40
C PRO A 151 -9.95 11.41 7.23
N HIS A 152 -9.08 11.01 8.11
CA HIS A 152 -7.66 11.37 8.08
C HIS A 152 -6.81 10.11 8.09
N PHE A 153 -6.08 9.88 7.02
CA PHE A 153 -4.97 8.95 6.96
C PHE A 153 -3.98 9.37 5.87
N GLU A 154 -2.77 8.92 5.97
CA GLU A 154 -1.73 9.06 4.97
C GLU A 154 -1.24 7.69 4.54
N TYR A 155 -0.97 7.50 3.24
CA TYR A 155 -0.34 6.29 2.75
C TYR A 155 1.14 6.53 2.44
N TYR A 156 1.94 5.47 2.58
CA TYR A 156 3.34 5.48 2.21
C TYR A 156 3.48 5.25 0.73
N LEU A 157 4.04 6.21 0.02
CA LEU A 157 4.25 6.16 -1.42
C LEU A 157 5.71 5.85 -1.73
N TYR A 158 5.91 4.88 -2.60
CA TYR A 158 7.21 4.58 -3.20
C TYR A 158 7.10 4.70 -4.71
N ASP A 159 7.69 5.76 -5.23
CA ASP A 159 7.60 6.14 -6.65
C ASP A 159 8.76 5.52 -7.44
N PHE A 160 8.48 4.41 -8.11
CA PHE A 160 9.40 3.74 -9.02
C PHE A 160 9.12 4.07 -10.48
N SER A 161 8.46 5.19 -10.77
CA SER A 161 8.28 5.67 -12.13
C SER A 161 9.62 5.96 -12.80
N SER A 162 9.65 5.92 -14.14
CA SER A 162 10.86 6.18 -14.90
C SER A 162 11.41 7.60 -14.68
N ASN A 163 10.55 8.54 -14.32
CA ASN A 163 10.89 9.95 -14.10
C ASN A 163 10.98 10.36 -12.62
N SER A 164 10.93 9.40 -11.68
CA SER A 164 10.97 9.71 -10.25
C SER A 164 12.28 10.33 -9.78
N GLY A 165 13.40 9.92 -10.40
CA GLY A 165 14.74 10.28 -9.94
C GLY A 165 15.17 9.58 -8.64
N GLU A 166 14.32 8.73 -8.07
CA GLU A 166 14.61 8.01 -6.82
C GLU A 166 15.64 6.89 -7.05
N GLU A 167 16.60 6.79 -6.13
CA GLU A 167 17.56 5.69 -6.12
C GLU A 167 16.87 4.39 -5.67
N ILE A 168 17.09 3.31 -6.42
CA ILE A 168 16.63 1.97 -6.02
C ILE A 168 17.66 1.36 -5.07
N LYS A 169 17.19 0.95 -3.88
CA LYS A 169 18.00 0.42 -2.78
C LYS A 169 17.57 -0.99 -2.39
N GLY A 170 18.39 -1.65 -1.59
CA GLY A 170 18.09 -2.93 -0.99
C GLY A 170 19.02 -4.06 -1.46
N PRO A 171 18.77 -5.30 -1.00
CA PRO A 171 19.45 -6.49 -1.47
C PRO A 171 19.34 -6.67 -2.99
N ASP A 172 20.28 -7.39 -3.59
CA ASP A 172 20.40 -7.50 -5.04
C ASP A 172 19.12 -8.01 -5.72
N ASP A 173 18.46 -9.01 -5.15
CA ASP A 173 17.21 -9.56 -5.70
C ASP A 173 16.07 -8.54 -5.67
N LEU A 174 15.92 -7.80 -4.57
CA LEU A 174 14.91 -6.74 -4.44
C LEU A 174 15.22 -5.59 -5.41
N ARG A 175 16.49 -5.18 -5.50
CA ARG A 175 16.91 -4.14 -6.44
C ARG A 175 16.62 -4.52 -7.87
N LEU A 176 17.01 -5.72 -8.29
CA LEU A 176 16.76 -6.23 -9.64
C LEU A 176 15.26 -6.20 -9.97
N TYR A 177 14.42 -6.60 -9.00
CA TYR A 177 12.98 -6.54 -9.16
C TYR A 177 12.48 -5.11 -9.38
N LEU A 178 12.87 -4.18 -8.50
CA LEU A 178 12.41 -2.79 -8.56
C LEU A 178 12.93 -2.07 -9.82
N GLU A 179 14.15 -2.37 -10.25
CA GLU A 179 14.69 -1.89 -11.53
C GLU A 179 13.90 -2.45 -12.72
N THR A 180 13.52 -3.72 -12.66
CA THR A 180 12.70 -4.36 -13.71
C THR A 180 11.34 -3.69 -13.85
N ILE A 181 10.65 -3.40 -12.74
CA ILE A 181 9.37 -2.69 -12.79
C ILE A 181 9.52 -1.25 -13.28
N ARG A 182 10.60 -0.55 -12.92
CA ARG A 182 10.91 0.79 -13.44
C ARG A 182 11.13 0.78 -14.96
N MET A 183 11.90 -0.19 -15.46
CA MET A 183 12.16 -0.32 -16.91
C MET A 183 10.90 -0.65 -17.70
N ALA A 184 9.99 -1.39 -17.12
CA ALA A 184 8.74 -1.79 -17.78
C ALA A 184 7.77 -0.60 -17.99
N SER A 185 7.90 0.46 -17.20
CA SER A 185 7.11 1.70 -17.34
C SER A 185 7.54 2.59 -18.54
N ILE A 186 8.68 2.29 -19.16
CA ILE A 186 9.24 3.08 -20.27
C ILE A 186 8.57 2.73 -21.62
N LYS A 187 7.91 1.60 -21.73
CA LYS A 187 7.19 1.14 -22.94
C LYS A 187 5.75 1.65 -22.93
#